data_2859e4d323105e353dfb726c57042f1c
#
_entry.id   2859e4d323105e353dfb726c57042f1c
#
_cell.length_a   1.000
_cell.length_b   1.000
_cell.length_c   1.000
_cell.angle_alpha   90.00
_cell.angle_beta   90.00
_cell.angle_gamma   90.00
#
_symmetry.space_group_name_H-M   'P 1'
#
loop_
_entity.id
_entity.type
_entity.pdbx_description
1 polymer ?
#
loop_
_entity_poly.entity_id
_entity_poly.type
_entity_poly.pdbx_seq_one_letter_code
_entity_poly.pdbx_strand_id
1 'polypeptide(L)'
;MPTIHVLAIIAAKPGRRAELLAAFQANVPNVRAEDGCLEYIATVDAEDAGDVQTRFGADTFVVVEQWASLAALKAHAAAPHMAAYAAKTKDLIASRVIHVLSPA
;
A
#
# COMPACT_ATOMS: atom_id res chain seq x y z
N MET A 1 10.36 7.54 19.70
CA MET A 1 9.03 7.47 19.05
C MET A 1 8.85 6.13 18.39
N PRO A 2 7.72 5.46 18.56
CA PRO A 2 7.52 4.15 17.93
C PRO A 2 7.39 4.27 16.42
N THR A 3 7.98 3.32 15.73
CA THR A 3 7.76 3.13 14.32
C THR A 3 6.28 2.77 14.09
N ILE A 4 5.67 3.37 13.09
CA ILE A 4 4.30 3.06 12.68
C ILE A 4 4.35 2.06 11.53
N HIS A 5 3.57 1.01 11.65
CA HIS A 5 3.41 -0.01 10.61
C HIS A 5 2.05 0.16 9.96
N VAL A 6 1.98 0.00 8.65
CA VAL A 6 0.73 0.12 7.91
C VAL A 6 0.55 -1.12 7.03
N LEU A 7 -0.67 -1.64 7.04
CA LEU A 7 -1.12 -2.61 6.04
C LEU A 7 -2.25 -1.96 5.25
N ALA A 8 -1.99 -1.67 3.98
CA ALA A 8 -3.00 -1.14 3.07
C ALA A 8 -3.46 -2.28 2.16
N ILE A 9 -4.69 -2.73 2.36
CA ILE A 9 -5.26 -3.84 1.60
C ILE A 9 -6.06 -3.24 0.46
N ILE A 10 -5.57 -3.43 -0.76
CA ILE A 10 -6.12 -2.80 -1.95
C ILE A 10 -6.68 -3.88 -2.88
N ALA A 11 -7.98 -3.85 -3.10
CA ALA A 11 -8.61 -4.71 -4.09
C ALA A 11 -8.85 -3.92 -5.37
N ALA A 12 -8.29 -4.39 -6.48
CA ALA A 12 -8.57 -3.84 -7.80
C ALA A 12 -9.92 -4.38 -8.29
N LYS A 13 -10.53 -3.67 -9.22
CA LYS A 13 -11.66 -4.22 -9.97
C LYS A 13 -11.22 -5.49 -10.70
N PRO A 14 -12.14 -6.45 -10.96
CA PRO A 14 -11.77 -7.74 -11.51
C PRO A 14 -10.87 -7.62 -12.76
N GLY A 15 -9.72 -8.31 -12.72
CA GLY A 15 -8.76 -8.35 -13.81
C GLY A 15 -7.89 -7.09 -13.96
N ARG A 16 -8.01 -6.10 -13.06
CA ARG A 16 -7.31 -4.82 -13.20
C ARG A 16 -6.10 -4.67 -12.26
N ARG A 17 -5.74 -5.70 -11.51
CA ARG A 17 -4.63 -5.60 -10.55
C ARG A 17 -3.29 -5.26 -11.21
N ALA A 18 -2.97 -5.85 -12.35
CA ALA A 18 -1.70 -5.59 -13.04
C ALA A 18 -1.57 -4.11 -13.44
N GLU A 19 -2.65 -3.53 -13.94
CA GLU A 19 -2.69 -2.12 -14.33
C GLU A 19 -2.56 -1.19 -13.12
N LEU A 20 -3.26 -1.52 -12.04
CA LEU A 20 -3.19 -0.77 -10.77
C LEU A 20 -1.79 -0.85 -10.15
N LEU A 21 -1.18 -2.04 -10.14
CA LEU A 21 0.18 -2.23 -9.64
C LEU A 21 1.20 -1.44 -10.45
N ALA A 22 1.03 -1.36 -11.78
CA ALA A 22 1.93 -0.56 -12.62
C ALA A 22 1.88 0.91 -12.22
N ALA A 23 0.70 1.46 -11.99
CA ALA A 23 0.52 2.84 -11.53
C ALA A 23 1.11 3.04 -10.12
N PHE A 24 0.90 2.07 -9.23
CA PHE A 24 1.47 2.08 -7.88
C PHE A 24 3.00 2.10 -7.94
N GLN A 25 3.60 1.19 -8.68
CA GLN A 25 5.07 1.09 -8.79
C GLN A 25 5.69 2.36 -9.37
N ALA A 26 5.01 3.02 -10.30
CA ALA A 26 5.49 4.27 -10.86
C ALA A 26 5.59 5.40 -9.81
N ASN A 27 4.76 5.35 -8.76
CA ASN A 27 4.76 6.34 -7.68
C ASN A 27 5.68 5.97 -6.50
N VAL A 28 6.16 4.74 -6.42
CA VAL A 28 6.99 4.26 -5.30
C VAL A 28 8.22 5.12 -5.05
N PRO A 29 9.00 5.54 -6.08
CA PRO A 29 10.16 6.40 -5.83
C PRO A 29 9.80 7.72 -5.12
N ASN A 30 8.66 8.31 -5.45
CA ASN A 30 8.19 9.55 -4.80
C ASN A 30 7.88 9.31 -3.31
N VAL A 31 7.28 8.17 -3.00
CA VAL A 31 6.94 7.81 -1.62
C VAL A 31 8.21 7.52 -0.83
N ARG A 32 9.13 6.74 -1.38
CA ARG A 32 10.39 6.40 -0.70
C ARG A 32 11.28 7.59 -0.44
N ALA A 33 11.13 8.67 -1.20
CA ALA A 33 11.86 9.92 -0.99
C ALA A 33 11.25 10.78 0.12
N GLU A 34 10.08 10.44 0.64
CA GLU A 34 9.45 11.21 1.73
C GLU A 34 10.18 11.02 3.06
N ASP A 35 10.24 12.08 3.85
CA ASP A 35 10.82 12.03 5.18
C ASP A 35 10.08 11.02 6.05
N GLY A 36 10.85 10.13 6.68
CA GLY A 36 10.30 9.14 7.59
C GLY A 36 9.74 7.89 6.93
N CYS A 37 9.82 7.76 5.60
CA CYS A 37 9.47 6.53 4.92
C CYS A 37 10.58 5.50 5.12
N LEU A 38 10.30 4.46 5.89
CA LEU A 38 11.26 3.40 6.20
C LEU A 38 11.06 2.17 5.31
N GLU A 39 9.81 1.86 4.98
CA GLU A 39 9.45 0.76 4.09
C GLU A 39 8.16 1.11 3.35
N TYR A 40 8.10 0.76 2.08
CA TYR A 40 6.91 0.95 1.25
C TYR A 40 6.96 -0.05 0.11
N ILE A 41 6.27 -1.17 0.25
CA ILE A 41 6.36 -2.28 -0.70
C ILE A 41 4.97 -2.90 -0.96
N ALA A 42 4.65 -3.10 -2.24
CA ALA A 42 3.48 -3.85 -2.64
C ALA A 42 3.79 -5.35 -2.55
N THR A 43 2.86 -6.10 -1.99
CA THR A 43 2.97 -7.55 -1.86
C THR A 43 1.71 -8.21 -2.40
N VAL A 44 1.84 -9.45 -2.84
CA VAL A 44 0.72 -10.29 -3.26
C VAL A 44 0.82 -11.61 -2.51
N ASP A 45 -0.23 -12.44 -2.58
CA ASP A 45 -0.18 -13.77 -1.97
C ASP A 45 1.08 -14.50 -2.40
N ALA A 46 1.80 -15.06 -1.42
CA ALA A 46 2.94 -15.91 -1.69
C ALA A 46 2.47 -17.23 -2.32
N GLU A 47 3.26 -17.78 -3.21
CA GLU A 47 2.99 -19.11 -3.75
C GLU A 47 3.49 -20.17 -2.78
N ASP A 48 2.84 -21.33 -2.79
CA ASP A 48 3.30 -22.53 -2.07
C ASP A 48 3.44 -22.37 -0.55
N ALA A 49 2.67 -21.47 0.04
CA ALA A 49 2.69 -21.29 1.50
C ALA A 49 1.91 -22.39 2.25
N GLY A 50 1.13 -23.21 1.54
CA GLY A 50 0.40 -24.33 2.13
C GLY A 50 -0.85 -23.92 2.90
N ASP A 51 -1.30 -24.84 3.76
CA ASP A 51 -2.60 -24.68 4.44
C ASP A 51 -2.62 -23.59 5.51
N VAL A 52 -1.47 -23.11 5.93
CA VAL A 52 -1.36 -22.03 6.91
C VAL A 52 -1.82 -20.70 6.32
N GLN A 53 -1.81 -20.59 5.00
CA GLN A 53 -2.09 -19.33 4.31
C GLN A 53 -3.58 -19.09 4.11
N THR A 54 -4.03 -17.89 4.47
CA THR A 54 -5.30 -17.34 3.99
C THR A 54 -5.00 -16.38 2.85
N ARG A 55 -5.54 -16.63 1.67
CA ARG A 55 -5.25 -15.86 0.47
C ARG A 55 -6.17 -14.65 0.37
N PHE A 56 -5.62 -13.53 -0.11
CA PHE A 56 -6.42 -12.36 -0.49
C PHE A 56 -7.06 -12.53 -1.87
N GLY A 57 -6.39 -13.24 -2.78
CA GLY A 57 -6.90 -13.50 -4.12
C GLY A 57 -6.20 -12.71 -5.21
N ALA A 58 -6.62 -12.98 -6.46
CA ALA A 58 -5.95 -12.50 -7.65
C ALA A 58 -6.06 -10.99 -7.90
N ASP A 59 -7.08 -10.34 -7.34
CA ASP A 59 -7.33 -8.92 -7.58
C ASP A 59 -6.83 -8.01 -6.45
N THR A 60 -6.25 -8.59 -5.40
CA THR A 60 -5.81 -7.85 -4.22
C THR A 60 -4.29 -7.81 -4.13
N PHE A 61 -3.76 -6.66 -3.69
CA PHE A 61 -2.39 -6.57 -3.21
C PHE A 61 -2.39 -5.83 -1.87
N VAL A 62 -1.33 -6.06 -1.09
CA VAL A 62 -1.18 -5.44 0.23
C VAL A 62 0.09 -4.62 0.24
N VAL A 63 -0.04 -3.33 0.56
CA VAL A 63 1.12 -2.46 0.74
C VAL A 63 1.56 -2.60 2.19
N VAL A 64 2.79 -3.03 2.39
CA VAL A 64 3.42 -3.11 3.71
C VAL A 64 4.27 -1.86 3.87
N GLU A 65 4.00 -1.09 4.92
CA GLU A 65 4.64 0.21 5.12
C GLU A 65 5.20 0.33 6.52
N GLN A 66 6.29 1.06 6.64
CA GLN A 66 6.81 1.52 7.92
C GLN A 66 7.16 3.00 7.83
N TRP A 67 6.75 3.74 8.84
CA TRP A 67 6.98 5.18 8.95
C TRP A 67 7.65 5.50 10.28
N ALA A 68 8.58 6.43 10.28
CA ALA A 68 9.31 6.81 11.49
C ALA A 68 8.41 7.39 12.57
N SER A 69 7.24 7.94 12.18
CA SER A 69 6.29 8.54 13.12
C SER A 69 4.90 8.62 12.50
N LEU A 70 3.90 8.83 13.32
CA LEU A 70 2.54 9.09 12.84
C LEU A 70 2.48 10.39 12.03
N ALA A 71 3.27 11.39 12.40
CA ALA A 71 3.34 12.65 11.64
C ALA A 71 3.86 12.43 10.22
N ALA A 72 4.86 11.55 10.05
CA ALA A 72 5.37 11.19 8.72
C ALA A 72 4.30 10.49 7.88
N LEU A 73 3.54 9.57 8.47
CA LEU A 73 2.42 8.92 7.77
C LEU A 73 1.35 9.94 7.35
N LYS A 74 1.00 10.87 8.22
CA LYS A 74 0.00 11.91 7.91
C LYS A 74 0.49 12.82 6.79
N ALA A 75 1.76 13.18 6.78
CA ALA A 75 2.36 13.97 5.71
C ALA A 75 2.32 13.22 4.37
N HIS A 76 2.59 11.91 4.39
CA HIS A 76 2.46 11.05 3.22
C HIS A 76 1.04 11.10 2.65
N ALA A 77 0.03 10.89 3.50
CA ALA A 77 -1.36 10.88 3.08
C ALA A 77 -1.80 12.22 2.46
N ALA A 78 -1.19 13.33 2.85
CA ALA A 78 -1.48 14.67 2.36
C ALA A 78 -0.60 15.11 1.19
N ALA A 79 0.37 14.29 0.76
CA ALA A 79 1.31 14.66 -0.29
C ALA A 79 0.62 14.86 -1.63
N PRO A 80 1.01 15.91 -2.40
CA PRO A 80 0.39 16.17 -3.72
C PRO A 80 0.50 15.00 -4.69
N HIS A 81 1.62 14.27 -4.69
CA HIS A 81 1.76 13.11 -5.57
C HIS A 81 0.81 11.97 -5.21
N MET A 82 0.38 11.87 -3.95
CA MET A 82 -0.63 10.89 -3.53
C MET A 82 -2.02 11.29 -4.03
N ALA A 83 -2.35 12.57 -4.02
CA ALA A 83 -3.60 13.07 -4.61
C ALA A 83 -3.65 12.79 -6.11
N ALA A 84 -2.54 13.01 -6.82
CA ALA A 84 -2.43 12.73 -8.25
C ALA A 84 -2.57 11.22 -8.53
N TYR A 85 -1.91 10.39 -7.73
CA TYR A 85 -2.02 8.93 -7.81
C TYR A 85 -3.46 8.46 -7.57
N ALA A 86 -4.12 9.00 -6.56
CA ALA A 86 -5.51 8.65 -6.25
C ALA A 86 -6.45 8.99 -7.40
N ALA A 87 -6.30 10.19 -7.99
CA ALA A 87 -7.11 10.61 -9.14
C ALA A 87 -6.88 9.69 -10.35
N LYS A 88 -5.64 9.28 -10.59
CA LYS A 88 -5.27 8.41 -11.71
C LYS A 88 -5.82 6.99 -11.55
N THR A 89 -5.96 6.50 -10.33
CA THR A 89 -6.26 5.09 -10.05
C THR A 89 -7.68 4.83 -9.56
N LYS A 90 -8.46 5.86 -9.30
CA LYS A 90 -9.78 5.70 -8.67
C LYS A 90 -10.71 4.73 -9.40
N ASP A 91 -10.63 4.67 -10.74
CA ASP A 91 -11.48 3.79 -11.53
C ASP A 91 -10.99 2.33 -11.58
N LEU A 92 -9.80 2.08 -11.04
CA LEU A 92 -9.19 0.73 -10.99
C LEU A 92 -9.42 0.05 -9.64
N ILE A 93 -9.80 0.81 -8.60
CA ILE A 93 -9.90 0.34 -7.23
C ILE A 93 -11.35 -0.06 -6.91
N ALA A 94 -11.53 -1.29 -6.44
CA ALA A 94 -12.82 -1.77 -5.94
C ALA A 94 -12.97 -1.45 -4.45
N SER A 95 -11.92 -1.62 -3.65
CA SER A 95 -11.94 -1.32 -2.22
C SER A 95 -10.55 -1.03 -1.69
N ARG A 96 -10.50 -0.31 -0.58
CA ARG A 96 -9.26 0.02 0.11
C ARG A 96 -9.50 0.00 1.61
N VAL A 97 -8.71 -0.77 2.34
CA VAL A 97 -8.75 -0.87 3.79
C VAL A 97 -7.36 -0.59 4.34
N ILE A 98 -7.25 0.38 5.23
CA ILE A 98 -5.97 0.79 5.80
C ILE A 98 -5.94 0.44 7.29
N HIS A 99 -4.95 -0.34 7.69
CA HIS A 99 -4.68 -0.63 9.10
C HIS A 99 -3.41 0.09 9.51
N VAL A 100 -3.50 0.89 10.55
CA VAL A 100 -2.36 1.62 11.12
C VAL A 100 -2.04 0.99 12.46
N LEU A 101 -0.81 0.51 12.61
CA LEU A 101 -0.41 -0.35 13.71
C LEU A 101 0.80 0.22 14.43
N SER A 102 0.83 0.06 15.75
CA SER A 102 2.04 0.29 16.53
C SER A 102 2.49 -1.02 17.18
N PRO A 103 3.78 -1.16 17.48
CA PRO A 103 4.24 -2.33 18.24
C PRO A 103 3.48 -2.46 19.55
N ALA A 104 3.09 -3.68 19.88
CA ALA A 104 2.34 -3.97 21.10
C ALA A 104 3.21 -3.87 22.37
#